data_afb74971d7a840a807b12f34460f0f97
#
_entry.id   afb74971d7a840a807b12f34460f0f97
#
_cell.length_a   1.000
_cell.length_b   1.000
_cell.length_c   1.000
_cell.angle_alpha   90.00
_cell.angle_beta   90.00
_cell.angle_gamma   90.00
#
_symmetry.space_group_name_H-M   'P 1'
#
loop_
_entity.id
_entity.type
_entity.pdbx_description
1 polymer ?
#
loop_
_entity_poly.entity_id
_entity_poly.type
_entity_poly.pdbx_seq_one_letter_code
_entity_poly.pdbx_strand_id
1 'polypeptide(L)'
;MTPLLETRGVWQRFGGLIANSDVSISVGRGEIVGLTGPNGAGKSTLFNLIAGVLPPTQGSIIFDGQDVTALPAAERCQRGIGRTFQVVKSFETMTVVDNVIVGALVRTTVMRDARRKAHEVLEFCGLGPRANVLASDLVPSEKRRLEVARALATEPKLLLLDEVLTGLTPVEAKTGVELVRKVRDTGVTVLMVEHVMEIVMPLVDRAVVLDLGKVLVEGKPADVVRDPKVITAYLGDRHAVGA
;
A
#
# COMPACT_ATOMS: atom_id res chain seq x y z
N MET A 1 -19.78 4.61 10.29
CA MET A 1 -18.48 4.80 10.98
C MET A 1 -17.65 5.76 10.17
N THR A 2 -16.91 6.66 10.80
CA THR A 2 -16.02 7.60 10.10
C THR A 2 -14.86 6.82 9.49
N PRO A 3 -14.57 6.98 8.18
CA PRO A 3 -13.44 6.31 7.54
C PRO A 3 -12.10 6.75 8.14
N LEU A 4 -11.08 5.91 8.03
CA LEU A 4 -9.73 6.24 8.47
C LEU A 4 -9.04 7.17 7.46
N LEU A 5 -9.24 6.92 6.17
CA LEU A 5 -8.72 7.72 5.07
C LEU A 5 -9.87 8.15 4.16
N GLU A 6 -9.85 9.39 3.72
CA GLU A 6 -10.71 9.90 2.62
C GLU A 6 -9.86 10.75 1.68
N THR A 7 -10.04 10.58 0.38
CA THR A 7 -9.66 11.58 -0.62
C THR A 7 -10.95 12.23 -1.13
N ARG A 8 -10.95 13.56 -1.26
CA ARG A 8 -12.12 14.35 -1.65
C ARG A 8 -11.77 15.19 -2.86
N GLY A 9 -12.27 14.80 -4.03
CA GLY A 9 -12.06 15.52 -5.28
C GLY A 9 -10.59 15.74 -5.61
N VAL A 10 -9.73 14.72 -5.44
CA VAL A 10 -8.28 14.87 -5.60
C VAL A 10 -7.89 14.89 -7.07
N TRP A 11 -7.16 15.92 -7.45
CA TRP A 11 -6.56 16.07 -8.79
C TRP A 11 -5.05 16.08 -8.70
N GLN A 12 -4.41 15.49 -9.72
CA GLN A 12 -2.97 15.64 -9.94
C GLN A 12 -2.66 15.88 -11.41
N ARG A 13 -1.91 16.95 -11.66
CA ARG A 13 -1.46 17.34 -13.00
C ARG A 13 0.05 17.45 -13.05
N PHE A 14 0.64 16.98 -14.13
CA PHE A 14 2.06 17.12 -14.45
C PHE A 14 2.17 17.84 -15.81
N GLY A 15 2.30 19.16 -15.79
CA GLY A 15 2.18 19.95 -17.02
C GLY A 15 0.82 19.74 -17.70
N GLY A 16 0.83 19.26 -18.93
CA GLY A 16 -0.40 18.95 -19.69
C GLY A 16 -1.04 17.60 -19.37
N LEU A 17 -0.35 16.72 -18.63
CA LEU A 17 -0.86 15.39 -18.29
C LEU A 17 -1.69 15.43 -17.01
N ILE A 18 -2.92 14.93 -17.07
CA ILE A 18 -3.77 14.72 -15.89
C ILE A 18 -3.60 13.26 -15.45
N ALA A 19 -2.94 13.04 -14.31
CA ALA A 19 -2.71 11.72 -13.76
C ALA A 19 -3.85 11.24 -12.83
N ASN A 20 -4.50 12.17 -12.11
CA ASN A 20 -5.72 11.91 -11.35
C ASN A 20 -6.70 13.06 -11.56
N SER A 21 -7.99 12.75 -11.65
CA SER A 21 -9.06 13.68 -11.97
C SER A 21 -10.29 13.38 -11.10
N ASP A 22 -10.54 14.23 -10.12
CA ASP A 22 -11.70 14.14 -9.21
C ASP A 22 -11.79 12.82 -8.46
N VAL A 23 -10.64 12.33 -7.94
CA VAL A 23 -10.59 11.05 -7.25
C VAL A 23 -11.07 11.20 -5.81
N SER A 24 -12.20 10.58 -5.52
CA SER A 24 -12.79 10.50 -4.18
C SER A 24 -12.96 9.04 -3.78
N ILE A 25 -12.16 8.59 -2.80
CA ILE A 25 -12.24 7.24 -2.23
C ILE A 25 -12.20 7.33 -0.70
N SER A 26 -12.71 6.31 -0.04
CA SER A 26 -12.63 6.18 1.41
C SER A 26 -12.06 4.82 1.79
N VAL A 27 -11.40 4.72 2.95
CA VAL A 27 -10.91 3.47 3.52
C VAL A 27 -11.36 3.38 4.97
N GLY A 28 -12.12 2.34 5.28
CA GLY A 28 -12.61 2.06 6.64
C GLY A 28 -11.51 1.56 7.56
N ARG A 29 -11.73 1.64 8.89
CA ARG A 29 -10.78 1.11 9.87
C ARG A 29 -10.78 -0.41 9.87
N GLY A 30 -9.60 -1.02 9.84
CA GLY A 30 -9.42 -2.47 9.79
C GLY A 30 -9.82 -3.11 8.46
N GLU A 31 -10.07 -2.31 7.42
CA GLU A 31 -10.42 -2.76 6.07
C GLU A 31 -9.16 -3.01 5.25
N ILE A 32 -9.19 -4.01 4.37
CA ILE A 32 -8.23 -4.16 3.28
C ILE A 32 -8.92 -3.67 2.00
N VAL A 33 -8.46 -2.55 1.45
CA VAL A 33 -8.94 -2.02 0.16
C VAL A 33 -7.90 -2.29 -0.92
N GLY A 34 -8.33 -2.90 -2.02
CA GLY A 34 -7.53 -3.06 -3.23
C GLY A 34 -7.74 -1.91 -4.20
N LEU A 35 -6.67 -1.23 -4.57
CA LEU A 35 -6.65 -0.24 -5.63
C LEU A 35 -6.06 -0.87 -6.89
N THR A 36 -6.85 -1.03 -7.92
CA THR A 36 -6.47 -1.72 -9.15
C THR A 36 -6.82 -0.90 -10.40
N GLY A 37 -6.50 -1.38 -11.58
CA GLY A 37 -6.73 -0.71 -12.85
C GLY A 37 -5.56 -0.90 -13.81
N PRO A 38 -5.73 -0.58 -15.11
CA PRO A 38 -4.69 -0.74 -16.12
C PRO A 38 -3.44 0.09 -15.82
N ASN A 39 -2.37 -0.16 -16.57
CA ASN A 39 -1.15 0.64 -16.49
C ASN A 39 -1.45 2.08 -16.93
N GLY A 40 -0.91 3.05 -16.21
CA GLY A 40 -1.19 4.46 -16.47
C GLY A 40 -2.51 4.98 -15.89
N ALA A 41 -3.31 4.15 -15.20
CA ALA A 41 -4.58 4.57 -14.59
C ALA A 41 -4.47 5.58 -13.44
N GLY A 42 -3.25 5.92 -12.97
CA GLY A 42 -3.04 6.90 -11.90
C GLY A 42 -2.87 6.32 -10.49
N LYS A 43 -2.80 4.99 -10.34
CA LYS A 43 -2.69 4.30 -9.03
C LYS A 43 -1.48 4.76 -8.21
N SER A 44 -0.27 4.67 -8.77
CA SER A 44 0.97 5.07 -8.07
C SER A 44 1.00 6.57 -7.77
N THR A 45 0.37 7.39 -8.62
CA THR A 45 0.20 8.81 -8.35
C THR A 45 -0.69 9.02 -7.13
N LEU A 46 -1.85 8.36 -7.07
CA LEU A 46 -2.75 8.46 -5.92
C LEU A 46 -2.07 7.99 -4.62
N PHE A 47 -1.29 6.90 -4.67
CA PHE A 47 -0.47 6.45 -3.53
C PHE A 47 0.54 7.51 -3.08
N ASN A 48 1.22 8.16 -4.02
CA ASN A 48 2.16 9.24 -3.71
C ASN A 48 1.46 10.44 -3.06
N LEU A 49 0.25 10.77 -3.51
CA LEU A 49 -0.58 11.82 -2.93
C LEU A 49 -1.01 11.47 -1.51
N ILE A 50 -1.52 10.25 -1.27
CA ILE A 50 -1.93 9.78 0.07
C ILE A 50 -0.72 9.71 1.02
N ALA A 51 0.42 9.25 0.55
CA ALA A 51 1.64 9.17 1.35
C ALA A 51 2.31 10.53 1.64
N GLY A 52 1.88 11.61 0.96
CA GLY A 52 2.48 12.95 1.12
C GLY A 52 3.83 13.12 0.42
N VAL A 53 4.14 12.26 -0.55
CA VAL A 53 5.32 12.38 -1.43
C VAL A 53 5.10 13.49 -2.45
N LEU A 54 3.84 13.67 -2.87
CA LEU A 54 3.38 14.74 -3.77
C LEU A 54 2.22 15.48 -3.12
N PRO A 55 2.14 16.80 -3.21
CA PRO A 55 0.93 17.55 -2.89
C PRO A 55 -0.08 17.40 -4.05
N PRO A 56 -1.39 17.28 -3.80
CA PRO A 56 -2.38 17.30 -4.85
C PRO A 56 -2.50 18.70 -5.48
N THR A 57 -2.85 18.75 -6.78
CA THR A 57 -3.10 20.02 -7.47
C THR A 57 -4.42 20.65 -6.98
N GLN A 58 -5.43 19.82 -6.66
CA GLN A 58 -6.73 20.22 -6.10
C GLN A 58 -7.29 19.10 -5.23
N GLY A 59 -8.29 19.40 -4.43
CA GLY A 59 -8.95 18.48 -3.52
C GLY A 59 -8.25 18.36 -2.17
N SER A 60 -8.69 17.42 -1.36
CA SER A 60 -8.17 17.25 0.00
C SER A 60 -8.01 15.78 0.38
N ILE A 61 -7.11 15.52 1.32
CA ILE A 61 -6.84 14.19 1.88
C ILE A 61 -7.04 14.28 3.40
N ILE A 62 -8.01 13.52 3.89
CA ILE A 62 -8.37 13.47 5.29
C ILE A 62 -7.90 12.15 5.87
N PHE A 63 -7.13 12.18 6.94
CA PHE A 63 -6.65 11.02 7.63
C PHE A 63 -6.97 11.11 9.12
N ASP A 64 -7.64 10.09 9.66
CA ASP A 64 -8.07 10.02 11.06
C ASP A 64 -8.87 11.28 11.48
N GLY A 65 -9.73 11.77 10.58
CA GLY A 65 -10.56 12.96 10.76
C GLY A 65 -9.82 14.30 10.62
N GLN A 66 -8.52 14.30 10.31
CA GLN A 66 -7.70 15.50 10.16
C GLN A 66 -7.31 15.73 8.70
N ASP A 67 -7.32 16.98 8.26
CA ASP A 67 -6.79 17.33 6.94
C ASP A 67 -5.26 17.23 6.95
N VAL A 68 -4.73 16.35 6.10
CA VAL A 68 -3.31 16.11 5.94
C VAL A 68 -2.79 16.54 4.57
N THR A 69 -3.60 17.25 3.79
CA THR A 69 -3.34 17.60 2.39
C THR A 69 -1.99 18.29 2.19
N ALA A 70 -1.66 19.25 3.04
CA ALA A 70 -0.42 20.02 2.95
C ALA A 70 0.77 19.37 3.69
N LEU A 71 0.56 18.26 4.42
CA LEU A 71 1.59 17.66 5.24
C LEU A 71 2.54 16.80 4.39
N PRO A 72 3.87 16.92 4.58
CA PRO A 72 4.85 16.08 3.92
C PRO A 72 4.82 14.63 4.46
N ALA A 73 5.43 13.71 3.71
CA ALA A 73 5.43 12.28 4.01
C ALA A 73 5.91 11.95 5.44
N ALA A 74 6.94 12.64 5.95
CA ALA A 74 7.47 12.41 7.29
C ALA A 74 6.41 12.68 8.38
N GLU A 75 5.66 13.78 8.26
CA GLU A 75 4.60 14.12 9.21
C GLU A 75 3.41 13.16 9.11
N ARG A 76 3.05 12.73 7.89
CA ARG A 76 2.01 11.71 7.69
C ARG A 76 2.44 10.36 8.27
N CYS A 77 3.71 9.99 8.16
CA CYS A 77 4.27 8.80 8.81
C CYS A 77 4.15 8.89 10.34
N GLN A 78 4.50 10.04 10.93
CA GLN A 78 4.32 10.28 12.36
C GLN A 78 2.85 10.17 12.82
N ARG A 79 1.90 10.53 11.95
CA ARG A 79 0.45 10.41 12.23
C ARG A 79 -0.08 8.98 12.05
N GLY A 80 0.70 8.09 11.42
CA GLY A 80 0.37 6.68 11.29
C GLY A 80 0.08 6.22 9.86
N ILE A 81 0.59 6.89 8.82
CA ILE A 81 0.58 6.38 7.46
C ILE A 81 1.92 5.73 7.16
N GLY A 82 1.98 4.39 7.15
CA GLY A 82 3.15 3.62 6.72
C GLY A 82 3.06 3.28 5.23
N ARG A 83 4.21 3.11 4.56
CA ARG A 83 4.25 2.78 3.13
C ARG A 83 5.40 1.85 2.78
N THR A 84 5.16 0.91 1.85
CA THR A 84 6.18 0.22 1.07
C THR A 84 6.41 0.92 -0.27
N PHE A 85 7.45 0.53 -1.01
CA PHE A 85 7.77 1.09 -2.32
C PHE A 85 7.75 -0.01 -3.38
N GLN A 86 7.31 0.32 -4.59
CA GLN A 86 7.28 -0.59 -5.72
C GLN A 86 8.66 -1.18 -6.04
N VAL A 87 9.70 -0.34 -6.01
CA VAL A 87 11.09 -0.80 -6.06
C VAL A 87 11.61 -0.87 -4.64
N VAL A 88 12.05 -2.06 -4.24
CA VAL A 88 12.59 -2.30 -2.89
C VAL A 88 13.72 -1.32 -2.59
N LYS A 89 13.58 -0.56 -1.49
CA LYS A 89 14.54 0.46 -1.03
C LYS A 89 15.15 0.08 0.32
N SER A 90 15.66 -1.16 0.42
CA SER A 90 16.40 -1.58 1.62
C SER A 90 17.77 -0.87 1.70
N PHE A 91 18.24 -0.63 2.91
CA PHE A 91 19.62 -0.22 3.16
C PHE A 91 20.51 -1.46 3.07
N GLU A 92 21.05 -1.73 1.89
CA GLU A 92 21.70 -3.01 1.55
C GLU A 92 22.94 -3.28 2.38
N THR A 93 23.66 -2.25 2.81
CA THR A 93 24.87 -2.32 3.67
C THR A 93 24.56 -2.47 5.16
N MET A 94 23.28 -2.43 5.54
CA MET A 94 22.82 -2.61 6.93
C MET A 94 22.27 -4.02 7.12
N THR A 95 22.30 -4.50 8.36
CA THR A 95 21.62 -5.76 8.70
C THR A 95 20.10 -5.62 8.57
N VAL A 96 19.41 -6.75 8.47
CA VAL A 96 17.95 -6.80 8.41
C VAL A 96 17.34 -6.13 9.65
N VAL A 97 17.87 -6.38 10.84
CA VAL A 97 17.38 -5.76 12.08
C VAL A 97 17.63 -4.25 12.08
N ASP A 98 18.79 -3.79 11.63
CA ASP A 98 19.09 -2.35 11.60
C ASP A 98 18.20 -1.61 10.60
N ASN A 99 17.85 -2.23 9.47
CA ASN A 99 16.85 -1.70 8.54
C ASN A 99 15.50 -1.46 9.24
N VAL A 100 15.04 -2.37 10.08
CA VAL A 100 13.74 -2.26 10.78
C VAL A 100 13.83 -1.28 11.95
N ILE A 101 14.99 -1.18 12.64
CA ILE A 101 15.24 -0.18 13.68
C ILE A 101 14.99 1.24 13.16
N VAL A 102 15.41 1.54 11.90
CA VAL A 102 15.15 2.86 11.29
C VAL A 102 13.66 3.20 11.31
N GLY A 103 12.78 2.22 11.02
CA GLY A 103 11.33 2.41 11.10
C GLY A 103 10.85 2.62 12.54
N ALA A 104 11.38 1.84 13.49
CA ALA A 104 10.99 1.93 14.90
C ALA A 104 11.37 3.27 15.54
N LEU A 105 12.45 3.91 15.09
CA LEU A 105 12.89 5.22 15.58
C LEU A 105 11.90 6.35 15.27
N VAL A 106 10.88 6.13 14.46
CA VAL A 106 9.76 7.09 14.29
C VAL A 106 8.95 7.23 15.59
N ARG A 107 8.93 6.18 16.44
CA ARG A 107 8.11 6.12 17.66
C ARG A 107 8.91 6.28 18.94
N THR A 108 10.21 6.04 18.94
CA THR A 108 11.05 6.11 20.13
C THR A 108 12.44 6.61 19.76
N THR A 109 13.05 7.38 20.65
CA THR A 109 14.47 7.78 20.56
C THR A 109 15.38 6.83 21.33
N VAL A 110 14.81 5.86 22.07
CA VAL A 110 15.56 4.91 22.88
C VAL A 110 15.95 3.70 22.03
N MET A 111 17.23 3.57 21.73
CA MET A 111 17.75 2.50 20.85
C MET A 111 17.39 1.09 21.32
N ARG A 112 17.38 0.84 22.63
CA ARG A 112 17.00 -0.47 23.21
C ARG A 112 15.54 -0.83 22.84
N ASP A 113 14.63 0.15 22.91
CA ASP A 113 13.21 -0.07 22.63
C ASP A 113 12.97 -0.21 21.11
N ALA A 114 13.67 0.59 20.30
CA ALA A 114 13.65 0.45 18.83
C ALA A 114 14.15 -0.94 18.41
N ARG A 115 15.24 -1.45 19.00
CA ARG A 115 15.77 -2.79 18.71
C ARG A 115 14.81 -3.90 19.13
N ARG A 116 14.19 -3.80 20.32
CA ARG A 116 13.17 -4.74 20.79
C ARG A 116 12.00 -4.78 19.81
N LYS A 117 11.47 -3.61 19.42
CA LYS A 117 10.39 -3.50 18.44
C LYS A 117 10.77 -4.10 17.08
N ALA A 118 11.99 -3.85 16.63
CA ALA A 118 12.47 -4.41 15.37
C ALA A 118 12.48 -5.96 15.39
N HIS A 119 12.94 -6.57 16.46
CA HIS A 119 12.89 -8.03 16.59
C HIS A 119 11.45 -8.57 16.61
N GLU A 120 10.54 -7.95 17.36
CA GLU A 120 9.12 -8.33 17.38
C GLU A 120 8.51 -8.30 15.96
N VAL A 121 8.77 -7.23 15.22
CA VAL A 121 8.27 -7.07 13.84
C VAL A 121 8.92 -8.06 12.88
N LEU A 122 10.22 -8.35 13.03
CA LEU A 122 10.89 -9.35 12.21
C LEU A 122 10.34 -10.75 12.43
N GLU A 123 10.08 -11.15 13.68
CA GLU A 123 9.42 -12.43 13.98
C GLU A 123 8.02 -12.48 13.35
N PHE A 124 7.24 -11.39 13.48
CA PHE A 124 5.92 -11.28 12.87
C PHE A 124 5.95 -11.45 11.33
N CYS A 125 6.97 -10.88 10.67
CA CYS A 125 7.16 -10.97 9.22
C CYS A 125 7.88 -12.26 8.76
N GLY A 126 8.25 -13.17 9.70
CA GLY A 126 8.99 -14.40 9.38
C GLY A 126 10.42 -14.14 8.91
N LEU A 127 11.04 -13.06 9.40
CA LEU A 127 12.43 -12.69 9.12
C LEU A 127 13.33 -12.78 10.36
N GLY A 128 12.85 -13.30 11.51
CA GLY A 128 13.61 -13.44 12.74
C GLY A 128 14.95 -14.14 12.56
N PRO A 129 15.01 -15.32 11.90
CA PRO A 129 16.28 -16.02 11.63
C PRO A 129 17.28 -15.26 10.75
N ARG A 130 16.81 -14.24 10.03
CA ARG A 130 17.62 -13.39 9.12
C ARG A 130 18.05 -12.07 9.76
N ALA A 131 17.72 -11.81 11.02
CA ALA A 131 17.90 -10.51 11.67
C ALA A 131 19.32 -9.93 11.53
N ASN A 132 20.34 -10.76 11.66
CA ASN A 132 21.76 -10.33 11.63
C ASN A 132 22.42 -10.46 10.25
N VAL A 133 21.67 -10.84 9.20
CA VAL A 133 22.17 -10.97 7.83
C VAL A 133 22.12 -9.57 7.17
N LEU A 134 23.03 -9.27 6.24
CA LEU A 134 22.96 -8.05 5.46
C LEU A 134 21.71 -8.06 4.56
N ALA A 135 21.07 -6.92 4.39
CA ALA A 135 19.89 -6.82 3.53
C ALA A 135 20.23 -7.10 2.04
N SER A 136 21.48 -6.88 1.61
CA SER A 136 21.98 -7.29 0.29
C SER A 136 21.79 -8.78 0.02
N ASP A 137 21.97 -9.62 1.04
CA ASP A 137 22.01 -11.08 0.95
C ASP A 137 20.62 -11.74 1.02
N LEU A 138 19.58 -10.94 1.13
CA LEU A 138 18.19 -11.40 1.09
C LEU A 138 17.75 -11.70 -0.34
N VAL A 139 17.00 -12.80 -0.50
CA VAL A 139 16.29 -13.08 -1.76
C VAL A 139 15.13 -12.09 -1.99
N PRO A 140 14.64 -11.92 -3.23
CA PRO A 140 13.62 -10.91 -3.55
C PRO A 140 12.36 -10.96 -2.65
N SER A 141 11.86 -12.14 -2.33
CA SER A 141 10.69 -12.31 -1.45
C SER A 141 10.97 -11.92 0.01
N GLU A 142 12.20 -12.14 0.49
CA GLU A 142 12.64 -11.67 1.81
C GLU A 142 12.81 -10.14 1.82
N LYS A 143 13.36 -9.55 0.75
CA LYS A 143 13.48 -8.09 0.61
C LYS A 143 12.11 -7.41 0.63
N ARG A 144 11.09 -7.97 -0.01
CA ARG A 144 9.70 -7.46 0.06
C ARG A 144 9.13 -7.53 1.48
N ARG A 145 9.34 -8.66 2.19
CA ARG A 145 8.93 -8.79 3.59
C ARG A 145 9.68 -7.81 4.50
N LEU A 146 10.95 -7.51 4.22
CA LEU A 146 11.73 -6.50 4.95
C LEU A 146 11.13 -5.10 4.77
N GLU A 147 10.67 -4.73 3.57
CA GLU A 147 9.98 -3.45 3.38
C GLU A 147 8.68 -3.36 4.18
N VAL A 148 7.89 -4.43 4.18
CA VAL A 148 6.68 -4.50 5.03
C VAL A 148 7.06 -4.37 6.51
N ALA A 149 8.12 -5.06 6.96
CA ALA A 149 8.61 -4.98 8.34
C ALA A 149 9.05 -3.55 8.71
N ARG A 150 9.78 -2.85 7.83
CA ARG A 150 10.18 -1.46 8.06
C ARG A 150 8.97 -0.53 8.19
N ALA A 151 7.97 -0.70 7.32
CA ALA A 151 6.74 0.08 7.40
C ALA A 151 5.93 -0.23 8.66
N LEU A 152 5.83 -1.50 9.08
CA LEU A 152 5.14 -1.91 10.31
C LEU A 152 5.84 -1.41 11.58
N ALA A 153 7.17 -1.31 11.57
CA ALA A 153 7.92 -0.78 12.70
C ALA A 153 7.61 0.69 13.01
N THR A 154 7.04 1.44 12.04
CA THR A 154 6.51 2.79 12.28
C THR A 154 5.17 2.79 13.02
N GLU A 155 4.62 1.63 13.40
CA GLU A 155 3.31 1.45 14.04
C GLU A 155 2.19 2.20 13.30
N PRO A 156 1.93 1.83 12.04
CA PRO A 156 0.96 2.54 11.23
C PRO A 156 -0.47 2.20 11.62
N LYS A 157 -1.38 3.18 11.50
CA LYS A 157 -2.85 2.96 11.48
C LYS A 157 -3.32 2.55 10.08
N LEU A 158 -2.66 3.09 9.04
CA LEU A 158 -2.86 2.80 7.63
C LEU A 158 -1.53 2.35 7.00
N LEU A 159 -1.53 1.18 6.40
CA LEU A 159 -0.41 0.64 5.66
C LEU A 159 -0.71 0.70 4.16
N LEU A 160 0.12 1.42 3.40
CA LEU A 160 0.08 1.49 1.94
C LEU A 160 1.04 0.45 1.37
N LEU A 161 0.51 -0.57 0.68
CA LEU A 161 1.28 -1.64 0.05
C LEU A 161 1.31 -1.47 -1.46
N ASP A 162 2.50 -1.25 -2.03
CA ASP A 162 2.70 -0.99 -3.45
C ASP A 162 3.36 -2.20 -4.11
N GLU A 163 2.55 -3.05 -4.78
CA GLU A 163 2.96 -4.24 -5.54
C GLU A 163 3.85 -5.23 -4.76
N VAL A 164 3.52 -5.47 -3.50
CA VAL A 164 4.34 -6.33 -2.63
C VAL A 164 4.23 -7.83 -2.95
N LEU A 165 3.20 -8.23 -3.71
CA LEU A 165 2.95 -9.61 -4.12
C LEU A 165 3.37 -9.88 -5.58
N THR A 166 3.70 -8.84 -6.35
CA THR A 166 4.08 -8.95 -7.76
C THR A 166 5.42 -9.66 -7.94
N GLY A 167 5.51 -10.59 -8.92
CA GLY A 167 6.74 -11.30 -9.28
C GLY A 167 7.18 -12.37 -8.28
N LEU A 168 6.32 -12.76 -7.34
CA LEU A 168 6.52 -13.87 -6.42
C LEU A 168 6.06 -15.19 -7.05
N THR A 169 6.68 -16.29 -6.63
CA THR A 169 6.15 -17.63 -6.93
C THR A 169 4.81 -17.83 -6.23
N PRO A 170 3.96 -18.79 -6.67
CA PRO A 170 2.67 -19.05 -6.02
C PRO A 170 2.77 -19.33 -4.51
N VAL A 171 3.84 -20.02 -4.07
CA VAL A 171 4.09 -20.30 -2.65
C VAL A 171 4.42 -19.02 -1.88
N GLU A 172 5.31 -18.19 -2.42
CA GLU A 172 5.68 -16.91 -1.82
C GLU A 172 4.51 -15.93 -1.78
N ALA A 173 3.70 -15.89 -2.85
CA ALA A 173 2.50 -15.06 -2.91
C ALA A 173 1.49 -15.46 -1.82
N LYS A 174 1.30 -16.78 -1.58
CA LYS A 174 0.47 -17.27 -0.48
C LYS A 174 0.98 -16.78 0.88
N THR A 175 2.28 -16.87 1.12
CA THR A 175 2.91 -16.36 2.35
C THR A 175 2.72 -14.86 2.50
N GLY A 176 2.84 -14.10 1.38
CA GLY A 176 2.58 -12.65 1.36
C GLY A 176 1.12 -12.31 1.69
N VAL A 177 0.16 -13.02 1.11
CA VAL A 177 -1.28 -12.88 1.41
C VAL A 177 -1.56 -13.16 2.89
N GLU A 178 -0.98 -14.23 3.45
CA GLU A 178 -1.12 -14.55 4.87
C GLU A 178 -0.53 -13.44 5.76
N LEU A 179 0.60 -12.86 5.38
CA LEU A 179 1.20 -11.72 6.09
C LEU A 179 0.26 -10.51 6.07
N VAL A 180 -0.32 -10.14 4.92
CA VAL A 180 -1.25 -9.01 4.82
C VAL A 180 -2.50 -9.24 5.70
N ARG A 181 -3.05 -10.46 5.72
CA ARG A 181 -4.16 -10.82 6.62
C ARG A 181 -3.79 -10.66 8.09
N LYS A 182 -2.62 -11.20 8.49
CA LYS A 182 -2.10 -11.04 9.86
C LYS A 182 -1.96 -9.57 10.24
N VAL A 183 -1.46 -8.71 9.32
CA VAL A 183 -1.35 -7.27 9.55
C VAL A 183 -2.73 -6.66 9.83
N ARG A 184 -3.74 -6.94 8.99
CA ARG A 184 -5.13 -6.47 9.22
C ARG A 184 -5.66 -6.96 10.57
N ASP A 185 -5.41 -8.20 10.93
CA ASP A 185 -5.91 -8.82 12.18
C ASP A 185 -5.31 -8.17 13.44
N THR A 186 -4.20 -7.42 13.32
CA THR A 186 -3.68 -6.55 14.40
C THR A 186 -4.44 -5.22 14.50
N GLY A 187 -5.43 -4.95 13.66
CA GLY A 187 -6.20 -3.70 13.59
C GLY A 187 -5.63 -2.65 12.64
N VAL A 188 -4.55 -2.95 11.92
CA VAL A 188 -3.99 -2.06 10.90
C VAL A 188 -4.88 -2.08 9.65
N THR A 189 -5.25 -0.90 9.18
CA THR A 189 -5.96 -0.73 7.91
C THR A 189 -4.98 -0.84 6.74
N VAL A 190 -5.39 -1.47 5.65
CA VAL A 190 -4.52 -1.68 4.49
C VAL A 190 -5.14 -1.10 3.23
N LEU A 191 -4.39 -0.29 2.49
CA LEU A 191 -4.68 0.07 1.11
C LEU A 191 -3.55 -0.48 0.25
N MET A 192 -3.88 -1.35 -0.71
CA MET A 192 -2.88 -2.02 -1.52
C MET A 192 -3.11 -1.82 -3.01
N VAL A 193 -2.01 -1.63 -3.75
CA VAL A 193 -1.99 -1.69 -5.22
C VAL A 193 -1.43 -3.01 -5.64
N GLU A 194 -2.15 -3.73 -6.49
CA GLU A 194 -1.67 -4.97 -7.11
C GLU A 194 -2.27 -5.13 -8.51
N HIS A 195 -1.59 -5.90 -9.35
CA HIS A 195 -2.01 -6.15 -10.74
C HIS A 195 -2.66 -7.53 -10.92
N VAL A 196 -2.34 -8.49 -10.03
CA VAL A 196 -2.80 -9.87 -10.16
C VAL A 196 -4.16 -10.01 -9.46
N MET A 197 -5.25 -9.82 -10.23
CA MET A 197 -6.62 -9.85 -9.71
C MET A 197 -6.93 -11.15 -8.95
N GLU A 198 -6.44 -12.29 -9.43
CA GLU A 198 -6.66 -13.60 -8.79
C GLU A 198 -6.10 -13.68 -7.36
N ILE A 199 -5.02 -12.94 -7.08
CA ILE A 199 -4.40 -12.89 -5.74
C ILE A 199 -5.09 -11.86 -4.86
N VAL A 200 -5.46 -10.71 -5.45
CA VAL A 200 -5.99 -9.56 -4.70
C VAL A 200 -7.45 -9.78 -4.31
N MET A 201 -8.29 -10.23 -5.24
CA MET A 201 -9.73 -10.29 -5.00
C MET A 201 -10.15 -11.19 -3.82
N PRO A 202 -9.49 -12.33 -3.54
CA PRO A 202 -9.78 -13.12 -2.33
C PRO A 202 -9.24 -12.50 -1.03
N LEU A 203 -8.40 -11.47 -1.12
CA LEU A 203 -7.74 -10.85 0.03
C LEU A 203 -8.47 -9.59 0.51
N VAL A 204 -9.02 -8.80 -0.41
CA VAL A 204 -9.56 -7.48 -0.10
C VAL A 204 -11.04 -7.54 0.27
N ASP A 205 -11.44 -6.67 1.18
CA ASP A 205 -12.86 -6.50 1.57
C ASP A 205 -13.62 -5.70 0.52
N ARG A 206 -12.92 -4.76 -0.15
CA ARG A 206 -13.46 -3.89 -1.20
C ARG A 206 -12.37 -3.57 -2.22
N ALA A 207 -12.77 -3.45 -3.49
CA ALA A 207 -11.89 -3.05 -4.57
C ALA A 207 -12.33 -1.72 -5.18
N VAL A 208 -11.35 -0.88 -5.50
CA VAL A 208 -11.49 0.38 -6.24
C VAL A 208 -10.72 0.23 -7.55
N VAL A 209 -11.38 0.42 -8.66
CA VAL A 209 -10.74 0.39 -9.99
C VAL A 209 -10.57 1.80 -10.47
N LEU A 210 -9.32 2.17 -10.76
CA LEU A 210 -9.00 3.41 -11.48
C LEU A 210 -8.85 3.13 -12.97
N ASP A 211 -9.34 4.06 -13.78
CA ASP A 211 -9.04 4.13 -15.20
C ASP A 211 -8.91 5.60 -15.63
N LEU A 212 -7.89 5.90 -16.47
CA LEU A 212 -7.60 7.24 -16.97
C LEU A 212 -7.66 8.34 -15.89
N GLY A 213 -7.16 8.03 -14.70
CA GLY A 213 -7.07 8.95 -13.57
C GLY A 213 -8.38 9.14 -12.79
N LYS A 214 -9.42 8.36 -13.05
CA LYS A 214 -10.74 8.44 -12.37
C LYS A 214 -11.10 7.13 -11.70
N VAL A 215 -11.98 7.20 -10.69
CA VAL A 215 -12.64 6.00 -10.16
C VAL A 215 -13.64 5.51 -11.20
N LEU A 216 -13.40 4.31 -11.73
CA LEU A 216 -14.26 3.66 -12.71
C LEU A 216 -15.39 2.90 -12.02
N VAL A 217 -15.02 2.06 -11.05
CA VAL A 217 -15.93 1.21 -10.27
C VAL A 217 -15.36 1.03 -8.87
N GLU A 218 -16.24 0.95 -7.88
CA GLU A 218 -15.91 0.62 -6.50
C GLU A 218 -16.97 -0.33 -5.95
N GLY A 219 -16.55 -1.39 -5.26
CA GLY A 219 -17.50 -2.36 -4.72
C GLY A 219 -16.86 -3.61 -4.15
N LYS A 220 -17.69 -4.63 -3.89
CA LYS A 220 -17.20 -5.94 -3.47
C LYS A 220 -16.38 -6.59 -4.59
N PRO A 221 -15.30 -7.31 -4.25
CA PRO A 221 -14.43 -7.92 -5.25
C PRO A 221 -15.17 -8.75 -6.31
N ALA A 222 -16.16 -9.57 -5.89
CA ALA A 222 -16.93 -10.42 -6.78
C ALA A 222 -17.79 -9.64 -7.80
N ASP A 223 -18.24 -8.44 -7.44
CA ASP A 223 -19.02 -7.57 -8.31
C ASP A 223 -18.11 -6.83 -9.28
N VAL A 224 -16.98 -6.32 -8.77
CA VAL A 224 -15.98 -5.55 -9.53
C VAL A 224 -15.38 -6.37 -10.67
N VAL A 225 -15.03 -7.64 -10.44
CA VAL A 225 -14.43 -8.50 -11.49
C VAL A 225 -15.40 -8.84 -12.62
N ARG A 226 -16.70 -8.71 -12.39
CA ARG A 226 -17.77 -8.99 -13.38
C ARG A 226 -18.30 -7.73 -14.05
N ASP A 227 -17.89 -6.55 -13.60
CA ASP A 227 -18.37 -5.30 -14.16
C ASP A 227 -17.88 -5.13 -15.61
N PRO A 228 -18.79 -4.93 -16.60
CA PRO A 228 -18.41 -4.77 -17.99
C PRO A 228 -17.42 -3.62 -18.23
N LYS A 229 -17.51 -2.53 -17.45
CA LYS A 229 -16.58 -1.40 -17.56
C LYS A 229 -15.15 -1.83 -17.15
N VAL A 230 -15.03 -2.65 -16.11
CA VAL A 230 -13.74 -3.17 -15.65
C VAL A 230 -13.16 -4.11 -16.71
N ILE A 231 -13.98 -5.03 -17.25
CA ILE A 231 -13.57 -5.95 -18.32
C ILE A 231 -13.05 -5.16 -19.53
N THR A 232 -13.80 -4.15 -19.96
CA THR A 232 -13.41 -3.28 -21.09
C THR A 232 -12.11 -2.53 -20.82
N ALA A 233 -11.94 -1.97 -19.62
CA ALA A 233 -10.73 -1.23 -19.26
C ALA A 233 -9.47 -2.09 -19.28
N TYR A 234 -9.57 -3.39 -18.94
CA TYR A 234 -8.41 -4.30 -18.96
C TYR A 234 -8.16 -4.97 -20.31
N LEU A 235 -9.21 -5.31 -21.05
CA LEU A 235 -9.11 -6.08 -22.31
C LEU A 235 -9.23 -5.21 -23.56
N GLY A 236 -9.67 -3.96 -23.42
CA GLY A 236 -10.01 -3.04 -24.50
C GLY A 236 -11.35 -3.39 -25.18
N ASP A 237 -11.89 -2.46 -25.96
CA ASP A 237 -13.23 -2.54 -26.57
C ASP A 237 -13.47 -3.78 -27.47
N ARG A 238 -12.40 -4.43 -27.94
CA ARG A 238 -12.51 -5.59 -28.85
C ARG A 238 -13.04 -6.86 -28.20
N HIS A 239 -13.08 -6.96 -26.88
CA HIS A 239 -13.53 -8.14 -26.15
C HIS A 239 -14.91 -7.97 -25.48
N ALA A 240 -15.47 -6.76 -25.49
CA ALA A 240 -16.80 -6.48 -24.95
C ALA A 240 -17.97 -6.96 -25.84
N VAL A 241 -17.70 -7.40 -27.08
CA VAL A 241 -18.71 -7.74 -28.11
C VAL A 241 -18.92 -9.26 -28.28
N GLY A 242 -18.27 -10.09 -27.44
CA GLY A 242 -18.26 -11.56 -27.61
C GLY A 242 -18.69 -12.37 -26.39
N ALA A 243 -19.65 -11.89 -25.58
CA ALA A 243 -20.27 -12.66 -24.50
C ALA A 243 -21.80 -12.67 -24.62
#